data_7fcce7f8c785eedacad101020496949d
#
_entry.id   7fcce7f8c785eedacad101020496949d
#
_cell.length_a   1.000
_cell.length_b   1.000
_cell.length_c   1.000
_cell.angle_alpha   90.00
_cell.angle_beta   90.00
_cell.angle_gamma   90.00
#
_symmetry.space_group_name_H-M   'P 1'
#
loop_
_entity.id
_entity.type
_entity.pdbx_description
1 polymer ?
#
loop_
_entity_poly.entity_id
_entity_poly.type
_entity_poly.pdbx_seq_one_letter_code
_entity_poly.pdbx_strand_id
1 'polypeptide(L)'
;MRRYDLCTHTSGGLAIHLMEEPVDRYQRGMFTTVLRGLAAASLALLPLTVSAPAHAAETLPLSEAVTRLPVAAESRDGYTRDAFRHWNAGADLSDGCNTRAEVLIAEAADPPAVGANCRLTGGRWWSYYDQTWVTSGSGLDIDHMTPLAEAWDSGASAWSAQRREAYANDLGADTSLVAVTARSNRSKSDRDPAQWLPPAAEVHCRYVAEWTATKLRWALSADEAEVAALREAAVDCPAQTVTFEPAV
;
A
#
# COMPACT_ATOMS: atom_id res chain seq x y z
N MET A 1 33.00 8.40 -36.43
CA MET A 1 33.70 9.63 -36.94
C MET A 1 32.67 10.74 -37.18
N ARG A 2 32.94 11.89 -36.63
CA ARG A 2 32.35 13.24 -36.60
C ARG A 2 31.81 13.54 -35.20
N ARG A 3 32.49 14.25 -34.50
CA ARG A 3 33.16 15.52 -34.21
C ARG A 3 32.24 16.40 -33.38
N TYR A 4 32.75 16.72 -32.20
CA TYR A 4 32.32 17.75 -31.27
C TYR A 4 32.43 19.14 -31.92
N ASP A 5 31.53 20.04 -31.53
CA ASP A 5 31.82 21.47 -31.53
C ASP A 5 31.36 22.11 -30.23
N LEU A 6 32.36 22.66 -29.55
CA LEU A 6 32.29 23.53 -28.38
C LEU A 6 31.99 24.96 -28.87
N CYS A 7 31.08 25.65 -28.24
CA CYS A 7 31.04 27.10 -28.27
C CYS A 7 31.04 27.66 -26.86
N THR A 8 32.18 28.23 -26.51
CA THR A 8 32.40 29.18 -25.41
C THR A 8 32.07 30.60 -25.87
N HIS A 9 31.47 31.43 -25.01
CA HIS A 9 31.69 32.87 -24.80
C HIS A 9 30.49 33.45 -24.02
N THR A 10 30.55 34.42 -23.16
CA THR A 10 31.56 35.30 -22.52
C THR A 10 30.86 36.03 -21.38
N SER A 11 31.66 36.45 -20.46
CA SER A 11 31.46 37.35 -19.32
C SER A 11 30.53 38.57 -19.53
N GLY A 12 29.78 38.91 -18.48
CA GLY A 12 29.15 40.18 -18.28
C GLY A 12 28.86 40.42 -16.81
N GLY A 13 29.83 41.03 -16.11
CA GLY A 13 29.64 41.48 -14.74
C GLY A 13 28.78 42.74 -14.70
N LEU A 14 27.96 42.87 -13.68
CA LEU A 14 27.35 44.16 -13.33
C LEU A 14 27.43 44.40 -11.82
N ALA A 15 27.89 45.61 -11.54
CA ALA A 15 28.35 46.12 -10.27
C ALA A 15 27.27 46.28 -9.19
N ILE A 16 27.74 46.04 -7.96
CA ILE A 16 27.07 46.36 -6.72
C ILE A 16 27.15 47.86 -6.51
N HIS A 17 26.02 48.53 -6.36
CA HIS A 17 25.96 49.88 -5.81
C HIS A 17 25.50 49.80 -4.35
N LEU A 18 26.48 50.05 -3.47
CA LEU A 18 26.25 50.40 -2.06
C LEU A 18 25.82 51.87 -2.04
N MET A 19 24.70 52.18 -1.43
CA MET A 19 24.36 53.52 -0.97
C MET A 19 24.34 53.51 0.56
N GLU A 20 25.35 54.13 1.11
CA GLU A 20 25.39 54.62 2.50
C GLU A 20 24.65 55.96 2.63
N GLU A 21 24.14 56.17 3.83
CA GLU A 21 24.03 57.44 4.56
C GLU A 21 22.64 58.05 4.76
N PRO A 22 22.52 58.90 5.82
CA PRO A 22 23.33 59.18 7.00
C PRO A 22 22.59 59.09 8.39
N VAL A 23 23.41 59.07 9.41
CA VAL A 23 23.08 59.23 10.81
C VAL A 23 22.64 60.66 11.10
N ASP A 24 21.52 60.89 11.75
CA ASP A 24 21.26 62.13 12.43
C ASP A 24 20.97 61.91 13.91
N ARG A 25 21.72 62.64 14.68
CA ARG A 25 21.85 62.61 16.14
C ARG A 25 21.02 63.77 16.70
N TYR A 26 19.93 63.49 17.43
CA TYR A 26 19.40 64.51 18.30
C TYR A 26 19.14 63.98 19.70
N GLN A 27 19.61 64.80 20.66
CA GLN A 27 19.72 64.46 22.05
C GLN A 27 18.45 64.74 22.87
N ARG A 28 18.37 64.08 24.00
CA ARG A 28 17.86 64.43 25.31
C ARG A 28 16.36 64.48 25.58
N GLY A 29 15.98 63.64 26.52
CA GLY A 29 14.76 63.82 27.33
C GLY A 29 14.64 62.73 28.38
N MET A 30 15.18 63.00 29.56
CA MET A 30 15.15 62.18 30.77
C MET A 30 13.74 62.18 31.36
N PHE A 31 13.02 61.08 31.41
CA PHE A 31 11.98 60.81 32.41
C PHE A 31 12.00 59.39 32.85
N THR A 32 12.38 59.15 34.07
CA THR A 32 12.30 57.91 34.81
C THR A 32 10.84 57.54 35.06
N THR A 33 10.36 56.45 34.49
CA THR A 33 9.14 55.82 34.98
C THR A 33 9.42 54.33 35.16
N VAL A 34 9.47 53.93 36.43
CA VAL A 34 9.56 52.53 36.84
C VAL A 34 8.23 51.86 36.56
N LEU A 35 8.14 51.07 35.46
CA LEU A 35 7.05 50.12 35.30
C LEU A 35 7.59 48.71 35.57
N ARG A 36 7.07 48.11 36.62
CA ARG A 36 7.21 46.68 36.91
C ARG A 36 6.49 45.89 35.82
N GLY A 37 7.22 45.42 34.82
CA GLY A 37 6.71 44.50 33.82
C GLY A 37 6.66 43.07 34.38
N LEU A 38 5.47 42.56 34.60
CA LEU A 38 5.21 41.13 34.77
C LEU A 38 5.56 40.41 33.46
N ALA A 39 6.68 39.70 33.45
CA ALA A 39 7.00 38.78 32.38
C ALA A 39 6.05 37.56 32.48
N ALA A 40 4.98 37.56 31.71
CA ALA A 40 4.17 36.36 31.47
C ALA A 40 4.98 35.41 30.61
N ALA A 41 5.56 34.40 31.23
CA ALA A 41 6.15 33.28 30.51
C ALA A 41 5.02 32.45 29.87
N SER A 42 4.74 32.68 28.59
CA SER A 42 3.87 31.83 27.79
C SER A 42 4.58 30.51 27.55
N LEU A 43 4.25 29.48 28.34
CA LEU A 43 4.62 28.10 28.05
C LEU A 43 3.84 27.67 26.79
N ALA A 44 4.49 27.73 25.65
CA ALA A 44 3.95 27.11 24.43
C ALA A 44 3.97 25.56 24.63
N LEU A 45 2.82 25.00 24.94
CA LEU A 45 2.59 23.54 24.86
C LEU A 45 2.68 23.15 23.39
N LEU A 46 3.86 22.70 22.98
CA LEU A 46 4.01 21.99 21.70
C LEU A 46 3.25 20.68 21.81
N PRO A 47 2.31 20.39 20.90
CA PRO A 47 1.71 19.07 20.86
C PRO A 47 2.81 18.04 20.56
N LEU A 48 3.07 17.15 21.50
CA LEU A 48 3.86 15.94 21.26
C LEU A 48 3.02 15.07 20.31
N THR A 49 3.28 15.16 19.01
CA THR A 49 2.81 14.18 18.05
C THR A 49 3.56 12.89 18.34
N VAL A 50 2.94 12.00 19.09
CA VAL A 50 3.41 10.62 19.22
C VAL A 50 3.14 9.98 17.85
N SER A 51 4.17 9.93 17.01
CA SER A 51 4.12 9.08 15.82
C SER A 51 3.99 7.65 16.31
N ALA A 52 2.93 6.94 15.89
CA ALA A 52 2.84 5.51 16.10
C ALA A 52 4.12 4.87 15.52
N PRO A 53 4.73 3.89 16.20
CA PRO A 53 5.89 3.21 15.65
C PRO A 53 5.47 2.57 14.32
N ALA A 54 6.17 2.90 13.24
CA ALA A 54 6.07 2.18 12.00
C ALA A 54 6.52 0.75 12.29
N HIS A 55 5.66 -0.24 12.08
CA HIS A 55 6.06 -1.63 12.18
C HIS A 55 7.03 -1.92 11.04
N ALA A 56 8.21 -2.43 11.39
CA ALA A 56 9.17 -2.85 10.37
C ALA A 56 8.64 -4.10 9.65
N ALA A 57 8.91 -4.18 8.34
CA ALA A 57 8.63 -5.39 7.58
C ALA A 57 9.36 -6.59 8.19
N GLU A 58 8.66 -7.70 8.36
CA GLU A 58 9.21 -8.97 8.81
C GLU A 58 9.34 -9.93 7.62
N THR A 59 10.43 -10.69 7.59
CA THR A 59 10.63 -11.77 6.59
C THR A 59 10.95 -13.08 7.31
N LEU A 60 10.18 -14.12 6.99
CA LEU A 60 10.23 -15.42 7.64
C LEU A 60 10.22 -16.53 6.58
N PRO A 61 10.81 -17.71 6.85
CA PRO A 61 10.50 -18.91 6.09
C PRO A 61 8.98 -19.18 6.09
N LEU A 62 8.43 -19.64 4.96
CA LEU A 62 6.99 -19.92 4.85
C LEU A 62 6.48 -20.85 5.96
N SER A 63 7.22 -21.90 6.28
CA SER A 63 6.86 -22.85 7.34
C SER A 63 6.75 -22.18 8.73
N GLU A 64 7.60 -21.21 9.02
CA GLU A 64 7.54 -20.44 10.27
C GLU A 64 6.36 -19.45 10.23
N ALA A 65 6.17 -18.74 9.11
CA ALA A 65 5.10 -17.79 8.94
C ALA A 65 3.70 -18.44 9.14
N VAL A 66 3.50 -19.63 8.57
CA VAL A 66 2.25 -20.40 8.76
C VAL A 66 2.02 -20.73 10.24
N THR A 67 3.05 -20.99 11.04
CA THR A 67 2.88 -21.27 12.48
C THR A 67 2.49 -20.04 13.29
N ARG A 68 2.64 -18.84 12.77
CA ARG A 68 2.25 -17.59 13.42
C ARG A 68 0.79 -17.20 13.17
N LEU A 69 0.11 -17.85 12.23
CA LEU A 69 -1.31 -17.58 12.00
C LEU A 69 -2.12 -18.00 13.23
N PRO A 70 -2.98 -17.12 13.76
CA PRO A 70 -3.93 -17.50 14.78
C PRO A 70 -4.89 -18.56 14.22
N VAL A 71 -5.17 -19.62 15.00
CA VAL A 71 -6.11 -20.65 14.58
C VAL A 71 -7.46 -20.39 15.24
N ALA A 72 -8.52 -20.24 14.44
CA ALA A 72 -9.88 -20.03 14.92
C ALA A 72 -10.90 -20.64 13.95
N ALA A 73 -12.06 -21.02 14.47
CA ALA A 73 -13.18 -21.45 13.63
C ALA A 73 -13.73 -20.25 12.87
N GLU A 74 -14.06 -20.46 11.62
CA GLU A 74 -14.66 -19.46 10.74
C GLU A 74 -16.16 -19.30 10.96
N SER A 75 -16.67 -18.10 10.66
CA SER A 75 -18.11 -17.85 10.63
C SER A 75 -18.48 -16.82 9.57
N ARG A 76 -19.33 -17.23 8.65
CA ARG A 76 -19.93 -16.39 7.61
C ARG A 76 -21.14 -15.58 8.08
N ASP A 77 -21.52 -15.70 9.35
CA ASP A 77 -22.72 -15.07 9.89
C ASP A 77 -22.69 -13.55 9.73
N GLY A 78 -23.74 -13.01 9.11
CA GLY A 78 -23.90 -11.58 8.88
C GLY A 78 -23.02 -10.99 7.76
N TYR A 79 -22.25 -11.80 7.03
CA TYR A 79 -21.47 -11.30 5.90
C TYR A 79 -22.37 -10.67 4.82
N THR A 80 -21.97 -9.49 4.41
CA THR A 80 -22.41 -8.89 3.15
C THR A 80 -21.20 -8.28 2.46
N ARG A 81 -21.15 -8.35 1.13
CA ARG A 81 -20.03 -7.74 0.38
C ARG A 81 -19.93 -6.24 0.63
N ASP A 82 -21.04 -5.57 0.85
CA ASP A 82 -21.12 -4.12 1.12
C ASP A 82 -20.53 -3.71 2.47
N ALA A 83 -20.27 -4.68 3.38
CA ALA A 83 -19.52 -4.43 4.60
C ALA A 83 -18.05 -4.01 4.33
N PHE A 84 -17.55 -4.31 3.14
CA PHE A 84 -16.23 -3.93 2.65
C PHE A 84 -16.38 -2.93 1.50
N ARG A 85 -16.39 -1.66 1.81
CA ARG A 85 -16.37 -0.63 0.78
C ARG A 85 -15.04 -0.68 0.04
N HIS A 86 -15.07 -0.89 -1.26
CA HIS A 86 -13.88 -1.07 -2.09
C HIS A 86 -13.95 -0.22 -3.36
N TRP A 87 -12.80 -0.13 -4.04
CA TRP A 87 -12.55 0.72 -5.20
C TRP A 87 -12.72 2.21 -4.88
N ASN A 88 -12.22 2.62 -3.72
CA ASN A 88 -12.11 4.02 -3.32
C ASN A 88 -11.20 4.81 -4.27
N ALA A 89 -11.19 6.13 -4.14
CA ALA A 89 -10.12 6.94 -4.74
C ALA A 89 -8.77 6.38 -4.31
N GLY A 90 -7.83 6.29 -5.27
CA GLY A 90 -6.53 5.71 -5.06
C GLY A 90 -5.61 6.53 -4.15
N ALA A 91 -4.31 6.25 -4.18
CA ALA A 91 -3.33 6.94 -3.35
C ALA A 91 -3.16 8.41 -3.77
N ASP A 92 -3.24 8.72 -5.08
CA ASP A 92 -3.28 10.09 -5.58
C ASP A 92 -4.72 10.54 -5.87
N LEU A 93 -5.28 11.34 -4.96
CA LEU A 93 -6.64 11.85 -5.09
C LEU A 93 -6.85 12.81 -6.27
N SER A 94 -5.77 13.29 -6.92
CA SER A 94 -5.83 14.29 -7.99
C SER A 94 -5.90 13.69 -9.39
N ASP A 95 -5.53 12.43 -9.59
CA ASP A 95 -5.44 11.79 -10.90
C ASP A 95 -6.75 11.13 -11.36
N GLY A 96 -7.72 11.00 -10.46
CA GLY A 96 -9.03 10.40 -10.70
C GLY A 96 -9.01 8.87 -10.80
N CYS A 97 -7.87 8.23 -10.47
CA CYS A 97 -7.76 6.78 -10.38
C CYS A 97 -8.39 6.26 -9.09
N ASN A 98 -9.02 5.12 -9.18
CA ASN A 98 -9.44 4.36 -8.01
C ASN A 98 -8.45 3.23 -7.72
N THR A 99 -8.57 2.60 -6.55
CA THR A 99 -7.71 1.49 -6.11
C THR A 99 -7.52 0.42 -7.20
N ARG A 100 -8.61 0.03 -7.89
CA ARG A 100 -8.54 -0.96 -8.97
C ARG A 100 -7.66 -0.49 -10.14
N ALA A 101 -7.79 0.77 -10.53
CA ALA A 101 -7.02 1.34 -11.64
C ALA A 101 -5.54 1.45 -11.27
N GLU A 102 -5.23 1.83 -10.03
CA GLU A 102 -3.84 1.89 -9.56
C GLU A 102 -3.15 0.53 -9.56
N VAL A 103 -3.82 -0.53 -9.10
CA VAL A 103 -3.28 -1.90 -9.20
C VAL A 103 -3.02 -2.28 -10.66
N LEU A 104 -3.95 -1.97 -11.57
CA LEU A 104 -3.74 -2.24 -13.00
C LEU A 104 -2.57 -1.45 -13.58
N ILE A 105 -2.33 -0.22 -13.15
CA ILE A 105 -1.20 0.59 -13.60
C ILE A 105 0.10 0.01 -13.04
N ALA A 106 0.13 -0.31 -11.75
CA ALA A 106 1.32 -0.79 -11.05
C ALA A 106 1.78 -2.17 -11.57
N GLU A 107 0.86 -3.08 -11.86
CA GLU A 107 1.19 -4.46 -12.28
C GLU A 107 1.33 -4.64 -13.81
N ALA A 108 1.16 -3.58 -14.58
CA ALA A 108 1.29 -3.67 -16.04
C ALA A 108 2.74 -3.96 -16.45
N ALA A 109 2.97 -5.06 -17.16
CA ALA A 109 4.26 -5.36 -17.78
C ALA A 109 4.59 -4.36 -18.92
N ASP A 110 3.58 -3.98 -19.70
CA ASP A 110 3.63 -2.85 -20.62
C ASP A 110 2.59 -1.83 -20.13
N PRO A 111 3.00 -0.62 -19.71
CA PRO A 111 2.09 0.34 -19.12
C PRO A 111 0.93 0.74 -20.03
N PRO A 112 -0.31 0.84 -19.53
CA PRO A 112 -1.42 1.40 -20.27
C PRO A 112 -1.27 2.93 -20.43
N ALA A 113 -1.88 3.49 -21.44
CA ALA A 113 -2.06 4.95 -21.50
C ALA A 113 -3.20 5.33 -20.53
N VAL A 114 -2.92 6.34 -19.68
CA VAL A 114 -3.88 6.87 -18.71
C VAL A 114 -4.50 8.14 -19.30
N GLY A 115 -5.77 8.09 -19.60
CA GLY A 115 -6.55 9.21 -20.12
C GLY A 115 -7.35 9.94 -19.03
N ALA A 116 -8.18 10.88 -19.44
CA ALA A 116 -9.05 11.62 -18.53
C ALA A 116 -9.91 10.69 -17.66
N ASN A 117 -10.10 11.05 -16.38
CA ASN A 117 -10.80 10.25 -15.37
C ASN A 117 -10.23 8.83 -15.23
N CYS A 118 -8.91 8.71 -15.31
CA CYS A 118 -8.18 7.46 -15.21
C CYS A 118 -8.64 6.36 -16.18
N ARG A 119 -9.04 6.74 -17.39
CA ARG A 119 -9.40 5.76 -18.41
C ARG A 119 -8.14 5.07 -18.94
N LEU A 120 -7.98 3.79 -18.64
CA LEU A 120 -6.86 2.99 -19.11
C LEU A 120 -7.12 2.45 -20.53
N THR A 121 -6.12 2.58 -21.41
CA THR A 121 -6.16 2.06 -22.79
C THR A 121 -4.83 1.40 -23.16
N GLY A 122 -4.92 0.26 -23.87
CA GLY A 122 -3.75 -0.59 -24.12
C GLY A 122 -3.26 -1.27 -22.83
N GLY A 123 -1.96 -1.48 -22.76
CA GLY A 123 -1.32 -2.18 -21.67
C GLY A 123 -1.23 -3.69 -21.88
N ARG A 124 -0.35 -4.34 -21.11
CA ARG A 124 -0.22 -5.79 -21.08
C ARG A 124 0.11 -6.25 -19.68
N TRP A 125 -0.58 -7.29 -19.23
CA TRP A 125 -0.47 -7.86 -17.88
C TRP A 125 -0.19 -9.35 -17.95
N TRP A 126 0.51 -9.84 -16.94
CA TRP A 126 0.74 -11.26 -16.73
C TRP A 126 -0.08 -11.75 -15.56
N SER A 127 -1.14 -12.51 -15.84
CA SER A 127 -1.89 -13.22 -14.81
C SER A 127 -1.09 -14.44 -14.37
N TYR A 128 -0.52 -14.38 -13.18
CA TYR A 128 0.32 -15.49 -12.73
C TYR A 128 -0.48 -16.71 -12.28
N TYR A 129 -1.76 -16.58 -11.91
CA TYR A 129 -2.58 -17.72 -11.51
C TYR A 129 -2.71 -18.78 -12.58
N ASP A 130 -2.80 -18.39 -13.83
CA ASP A 130 -3.00 -19.25 -14.98
C ASP A 130 -1.98 -19.03 -16.11
N GLN A 131 -0.89 -18.32 -15.78
CA GLN A 131 0.23 -18.04 -16.70
C GLN A 131 -0.23 -17.47 -18.04
N THR A 132 -1.14 -16.50 -18.00
CA THR A 132 -1.78 -15.95 -19.18
C THR A 132 -1.47 -14.47 -19.38
N TRP A 133 -1.02 -14.11 -20.60
CA TRP A 133 -0.91 -12.71 -21.00
C TRP A 133 -2.27 -12.12 -21.35
N VAL A 134 -2.56 -10.94 -20.81
CA VAL A 134 -3.79 -10.18 -21.05
C VAL A 134 -3.43 -8.82 -21.61
N THR A 135 -4.07 -8.42 -22.72
CA THR A 135 -3.78 -7.14 -23.42
C THR A 135 -4.86 -6.07 -23.21
N SER A 136 -5.77 -6.31 -22.28
CA SER A 136 -6.82 -5.35 -21.92
C SER A 136 -7.17 -5.47 -20.43
N GLY A 137 -7.16 -4.37 -19.71
CA GLY A 137 -7.60 -4.33 -18.30
C GLY A 137 -9.05 -4.81 -18.07
N SER A 138 -9.89 -4.87 -19.11
CA SER A 138 -11.24 -5.44 -19.02
C SER A 138 -11.26 -6.98 -18.94
N GLY A 139 -10.18 -7.66 -19.28
CA GLY A 139 -10.03 -9.10 -19.13
C GLY A 139 -9.53 -9.53 -17.75
N LEU A 140 -9.20 -8.55 -16.90
CA LEU A 140 -8.67 -8.76 -15.56
C LEU A 140 -9.69 -8.38 -14.50
N ASP A 141 -9.74 -9.18 -13.44
CA ASP A 141 -10.27 -8.77 -12.15
C ASP A 141 -9.07 -8.41 -11.24
N ILE A 142 -9.28 -7.54 -10.26
CA ILE A 142 -8.36 -7.36 -9.16
C ILE A 142 -8.86 -8.27 -8.04
N ASP A 143 -8.04 -9.27 -7.75
CA ASP A 143 -8.32 -10.23 -6.69
C ASP A 143 -7.80 -9.68 -5.35
N HIS A 144 -8.63 -9.78 -4.30
CA HIS A 144 -8.16 -9.70 -2.93
C HIS A 144 -7.48 -11.03 -2.60
N MET A 145 -6.19 -11.01 -2.28
CA MET A 145 -5.42 -12.23 -2.02
C MET A 145 -6.14 -13.13 -1.02
N THR A 146 -6.57 -12.63 0.13
CA THR A 146 -7.60 -13.27 0.95
C THR A 146 -8.94 -12.63 0.59
N PRO A 147 -9.91 -13.37 0.01
CA PRO A 147 -11.20 -12.84 -0.41
C PRO A 147 -11.93 -12.09 0.71
N LEU A 148 -12.78 -11.10 0.36
CA LEU A 148 -13.50 -10.30 1.37
C LEU A 148 -14.36 -11.15 2.31
N ALA A 149 -15.00 -12.18 1.76
CA ALA A 149 -15.82 -13.09 2.54
C ALA A 149 -14.96 -13.98 3.45
N GLU A 150 -13.83 -14.47 2.94
CA GLU A 150 -12.85 -15.22 3.71
C GLU A 150 -12.23 -14.37 4.83
N ALA A 151 -11.88 -13.12 4.55
CA ALA A 151 -11.42 -12.20 5.58
C ALA A 151 -12.47 -11.96 6.67
N TRP A 152 -13.75 -11.88 6.31
CA TRP A 152 -14.85 -11.79 7.26
C TRP A 152 -14.88 -13.00 8.19
N ASP A 153 -14.81 -14.19 7.64
CA ASP A 153 -14.82 -15.46 8.37
C ASP A 153 -13.62 -15.58 9.30
N SER A 154 -12.49 -15.06 8.85
CA SER A 154 -11.19 -15.05 9.53
C SER A 154 -11.02 -13.93 10.58
N GLY A 155 -12.11 -13.23 10.95
CA GLY A 155 -12.10 -12.25 12.05
C GLY A 155 -12.38 -10.81 11.66
N ALA A 156 -12.42 -10.44 10.35
CA ALA A 156 -12.77 -9.08 9.93
C ALA A 156 -14.24 -8.71 10.24
N SER A 157 -15.08 -9.68 10.56
CA SER A 157 -16.43 -9.47 11.11
C SER A 157 -16.44 -8.57 12.36
N ALA A 158 -15.41 -8.70 13.20
CA ALA A 158 -15.25 -7.90 14.43
C ALA A 158 -14.61 -6.52 14.19
N TRP A 159 -14.13 -6.21 12.97
CA TRP A 159 -13.47 -4.94 12.68
C TRP A 159 -14.47 -3.79 12.54
N SER A 160 -13.96 -2.56 12.72
CA SER A 160 -14.71 -1.37 12.33
C SER A 160 -14.92 -1.33 10.80
N ALA A 161 -15.96 -0.64 10.35
CA ALA A 161 -16.19 -0.43 8.92
C ALA A 161 -15.00 0.24 8.23
N GLN A 162 -14.33 1.17 8.91
CA GLN A 162 -13.13 1.84 8.40
C GLN A 162 -11.96 0.85 8.19
N ARG A 163 -11.73 -0.10 9.12
CA ARG A 163 -10.68 -1.10 8.97
C ARG A 163 -10.99 -2.08 7.82
N ARG A 164 -12.26 -2.49 7.66
CA ARG A 164 -12.67 -3.29 6.50
C ARG A 164 -12.51 -2.54 5.18
N GLU A 165 -12.81 -1.24 5.16
CA GLU A 165 -12.58 -0.38 3.99
C GLU A 165 -11.08 -0.26 3.67
N ALA A 166 -10.23 -0.07 4.68
CA ALA A 166 -8.78 -0.03 4.50
C ALA A 166 -8.23 -1.36 3.94
N TYR A 167 -8.70 -2.50 4.47
CA TYR A 167 -8.37 -3.82 3.95
C TYR A 167 -8.73 -3.99 2.47
N ALA A 168 -9.96 -3.60 2.12
CA ALA A 168 -10.48 -3.79 0.77
C ALA A 168 -9.82 -2.88 -0.28
N ASN A 169 -9.04 -1.88 0.15
CA ASN A 169 -8.33 -0.93 -0.70
C ASN A 169 -6.82 -0.89 -0.39
N ASP A 170 -6.25 -1.99 0.11
CA ASP A 170 -4.87 -2.05 0.58
C ASP A 170 -3.86 -1.96 -0.57
N LEU A 171 -3.39 -0.75 -0.85
CA LEU A 171 -2.27 -0.48 -1.76
C LEU A 171 -0.91 -0.46 -1.03
N GLY A 172 -0.90 -0.74 0.27
CA GLY A 172 0.32 -0.73 1.09
C GLY A 172 1.15 -2.01 1.00
N ALA A 173 0.65 -3.05 0.31
CA ALA A 173 1.40 -4.28 0.05
C ALA A 173 1.00 -4.83 -1.33
N ASP A 174 1.98 -5.06 -2.19
CA ASP A 174 1.79 -5.55 -3.56
C ASP A 174 1.09 -6.92 -3.61
N THR A 175 1.10 -7.66 -2.49
CA THR A 175 0.46 -8.97 -2.37
C THR A 175 -1.00 -8.93 -1.96
N SER A 176 -1.52 -7.80 -1.48
CA SER A 176 -2.90 -7.69 -0.98
C SER A 176 -3.95 -7.71 -2.09
N LEU A 177 -3.62 -7.06 -3.21
CA LEU A 177 -4.47 -6.91 -4.38
C LEU A 177 -3.68 -7.26 -5.62
N VAL A 178 -4.16 -8.21 -6.43
CA VAL A 178 -3.43 -8.70 -7.60
C VAL A 178 -4.29 -8.72 -8.86
N ALA A 179 -3.71 -8.30 -9.99
CA ALA A 179 -4.37 -8.33 -11.29
C ALA A 179 -4.26 -9.74 -11.91
N VAL A 180 -5.36 -10.44 -12.00
CA VAL A 180 -5.42 -11.80 -12.56
C VAL A 180 -6.55 -11.92 -13.57
N THR A 181 -6.53 -12.99 -14.40
CA THR A 181 -7.65 -13.21 -15.33
C THR A 181 -8.97 -13.31 -14.56
N ALA A 182 -10.00 -12.65 -15.07
CA ALA A 182 -11.35 -12.72 -14.50
C ALA A 182 -11.84 -14.18 -14.35
N ARG A 183 -11.38 -15.09 -15.24
CA ARG A 183 -11.67 -16.51 -15.15
C ARG A 183 -11.09 -17.13 -13.89
N SER A 184 -9.81 -16.93 -13.63
CA SER A 184 -9.13 -17.53 -12.47
C SER A 184 -9.65 -16.92 -11.16
N ASN A 185 -9.86 -15.61 -11.10
CA ASN A 185 -10.46 -14.95 -9.94
C ASN A 185 -11.83 -15.52 -9.60
N ARG A 186 -12.72 -15.64 -10.58
CA ARG A 186 -14.08 -16.22 -10.38
C ARG A 186 -14.04 -17.69 -10.05
N SER A 187 -13.03 -18.42 -10.53
CA SER A 187 -12.79 -19.81 -10.13
C SER A 187 -12.36 -19.92 -8.67
N LYS A 188 -11.53 -18.98 -8.18
CA LYS A 188 -11.15 -18.89 -6.76
C LYS A 188 -12.35 -18.58 -5.88
N SER A 189 -13.14 -17.56 -6.24
CA SER A 189 -14.29 -17.10 -5.43
C SER A 189 -13.87 -16.78 -3.99
N ASP A 190 -14.59 -17.27 -3.02
CA ASP A 190 -14.35 -17.03 -1.58
C ASP A 190 -13.48 -18.12 -0.91
N ARG A 191 -12.89 -19.01 -1.71
CA ARG A 191 -12.21 -20.23 -1.22
C ARG A 191 -10.81 -19.94 -0.71
N ASP A 192 -10.43 -20.63 0.36
CA ASP A 192 -9.11 -20.70 0.96
C ASP A 192 -8.18 -21.71 0.25
N PRO A 193 -6.88 -21.81 0.63
CA PRO A 193 -5.95 -22.76 0.02
C PRO A 193 -6.25 -24.25 0.24
N ALA A 194 -7.09 -24.62 1.19
CA ALA A 194 -7.56 -26.00 1.33
C ALA A 194 -8.61 -26.36 0.27
N GLN A 195 -9.26 -25.37 -0.32
CA GLN A 195 -10.37 -25.53 -1.24
C GLN A 195 -9.99 -25.16 -2.68
N TRP A 196 -9.00 -24.30 -2.86
CA TRP A 196 -8.58 -23.81 -4.17
C TRP A 196 -7.12 -23.39 -4.19
N LEU A 197 -6.42 -23.76 -5.23
CA LEU A 197 -5.10 -23.25 -5.60
C LEU A 197 -5.12 -22.77 -7.05
N PRO A 198 -4.23 -21.85 -7.46
CA PRO A 198 -4.07 -21.45 -8.85
C PRO A 198 -3.93 -22.66 -9.80
N PRO A 199 -4.49 -22.62 -11.01
CA PRO A 199 -4.38 -23.74 -11.95
C PRO A 199 -2.94 -24.03 -12.40
N ALA A 200 -2.03 -23.06 -12.30
CA ALA A 200 -0.61 -23.25 -12.59
C ALA A 200 0.11 -23.73 -11.32
N ALA A 201 0.54 -24.99 -11.31
CA ALA A 201 1.17 -25.57 -10.11
C ALA A 201 2.49 -24.88 -9.73
N GLU A 202 3.20 -24.32 -10.69
CA GLU A 202 4.49 -23.65 -10.52
C GLU A 202 4.38 -22.39 -9.64
N VAL A 203 3.19 -21.85 -9.47
CA VAL A 203 2.98 -20.64 -8.67
C VAL A 203 2.42 -20.92 -7.27
N HIS A 204 2.19 -22.18 -6.91
CA HIS A 204 1.61 -22.53 -5.61
C HIS A 204 2.44 -22.00 -4.45
N CYS A 205 3.77 -22.13 -4.50
CA CYS A 205 4.65 -21.61 -3.44
C CYS A 205 4.51 -20.09 -3.28
N ARG A 206 4.45 -19.36 -4.38
CA ARG A 206 4.21 -17.91 -4.38
C ARG A 206 2.83 -17.60 -3.79
N TYR A 207 1.80 -18.26 -4.28
CA TYR A 207 0.41 -18.01 -3.86
C TYR A 207 0.20 -18.22 -2.36
N VAL A 208 0.68 -19.34 -1.81
CA VAL A 208 0.53 -19.62 -0.36
C VAL A 208 1.37 -18.69 0.50
N ALA A 209 2.50 -18.19 -0.01
CA ALA A 209 3.30 -17.18 0.68
C ALA A 209 2.58 -15.81 0.70
N GLU A 210 2.01 -15.38 -0.42
CA GLU A 210 1.24 -14.13 -0.51
C GLU A 210 -0.05 -14.18 0.32
N TRP A 211 -0.72 -15.33 0.32
CA TRP A 211 -1.87 -15.59 1.19
C TRP A 211 -1.51 -15.46 2.67
N THR A 212 -0.44 -16.14 3.09
CA THR A 212 0.04 -16.10 4.48
C THR A 212 0.49 -14.69 4.87
N ALA A 213 1.18 -13.97 3.96
CA ALA A 213 1.59 -12.59 4.17
C ALA A 213 0.38 -11.68 4.41
N THR A 214 -0.67 -11.82 3.60
CA THR A 214 -1.90 -11.01 3.72
C THR A 214 -2.61 -11.28 5.05
N LYS A 215 -2.74 -12.56 5.46
CA LYS A 215 -3.34 -12.89 6.76
C LYS A 215 -2.52 -12.34 7.93
N LEU A 216 -1.20 -12.46 7.90
CA LEU A 216 -0.32 -11.90 8.94
C LEU A 216 -0.37 -10.36 8.97
N ARG A 217 -0.34 -9.72 7.80
CA ARG A 217 -0.44 -8.27 7.67
C ARG A 217 -1.69 -7.72 8.37
N TRP A 218 -2.82 -8.38 8.22
CA TRP A 218 -4.11 -7.93 8.72
C TRP A 218 -4.54 -8.61 10.03
N ALA A 219 -3.67 -9.44 10.61
CA ALA A 219 -3.95 -10.23 11.81
C ALA A 219 -5.24 -11.07 11.67
N LEU A 220 -5.44 -11.68 10.51
CA LEU A 220 -6.52 -12.62 10.24
C LEU A 220 -6.17 -14.01 10.80
N SER A 221 -7.17 -14.73 11.26
CA SER A 221 -7.03 -16.15 11.62
C SER A 221 -7.14 -17.06 10.40
N ALA A 222 -6.82 -18.32 10.61
CA ALA A 222 -7.06 -19.41 9.67
C ALA A 222 -7.78 -20.54 10.40
N ASP A 223 -8.61 -21.31 9.73
CA ASP A 223 -9.17 -22.50 10.34
C ASP A 223 -8.19 -23.69 10.30
N GLU A 224 -8.56 -24.80 10.92
CA GLU A 224 -7.68 -25.98 11.01
C GLU A 224 -7.40 -26.59 9.62
N ALA A 225 -8.36 -26.58 8.70
CA ALA A 225 -8.21 -27.14 7.37
C ALA A 225 -7.29 -26.27 6.51
N GLU A 226 -7.47 -24.94 6.58
CA GLU A 226 -6.60 -23.96 5.91
C GLU A 226 -5.15 -24.07 6.42
N VAL A 227 -4.95 -24.10 7.73
CA VAL A 227 -3.59 -24.25 8.32
C VAL A 227 -2.96 -25.56 7.91
N ALA A 228 -3.71 -26.67 7.85
CA ALA A 228 -3.20 -27.95 7.39
C ALA A 228 -2.74 -27.88 5.93
N ALA A 229 -3.54 -27.29 5.03
CA ALA A 229 -3.18 -27.11 3.62
C ALA A 229 -1.95 -26.21 3.44
N LEU A 230 -1.86 -25.09 4.19
CA LEU A 230 -0.70 -24.20 4.16
C LEU A 230 0.57 -24.89 4.66
N ARG A 231 0.48 -25.75 5.70
CA ARG A 231 1.62 -26.54 6.19
C ARG A 231 2.08 -27.58 5.18
N GLU A 232 1.15 -28.25 4.52
CA GLU A 232 1.46 -29.21 3.46
C GLU A 232 2.19 -28.50 2.31
N ALA A 233 1.65 -27.39 1.83
CA ALA A 233 2.28 -26.60 0.79
C ALA A 233 3.69 -26.06 1.21
N ALA A 234 3.89 -25.72 2.48
CA ALA A 234 5.18 -25.26 2.98
C ALA A 234 6.27 -26.34 2.94
N VAL A 235 5.91 -27.62 3.02
CA VAL A 235 6.85 -28.76 2.86
C VAL A 235 7.39 -28.80 1.44
N ASP A 236 6.54 -28.54 0.45
CA ASP A 236 6.93 -28.54 -0.97
C ASP A 236 7.65 -27.25 -1.38
N CYS A 237 7.64 -26.23 -0.50
CA CYS A 237 8.18 -24.89 -0.76
C CYS A 237 9.29 -24.50 0.24
N PRO A 238 10.34 -25.32 0.47
CA PRO A 238 11.30 -25.10 1.57
C PRO A 238 12.15 -23.85 1.46
N ALA A 239 12.29 -23.28 0.26
CA ALA A 239 13.03 -22.04 0.02
C ALA A 239 12.16 -20.78 0.00
N GLN A 240 10.83 -20.94 0.11
CA GLN A 240 9.90 -19.82 0.05
C GLN A 240 9.92 -19.02 1.34
N THR A 241 9.95 -17.71 1.21
CA THR A 241 9.82 -16.76 2.33
C THR A 241 8.52 -15.98 2.23
N VAL A 242 8.05 -15.50 3.37
CA VAL A 242 6.92 -14.60 3.54
C VAL A 242 7.44 -13.28 4.07
N THR A 243 7.15 -12.19 3.38
CA THR A 243 7.47 -10.83 3.85
C THR A 243 6.15 -10.09 4.05
N PHE A 244 5.97 -9.48 5.20
CA PHE A 244 4.78 -8.68 5.51
C PHE A 244 5.14 -7.53 6.44
N GLU A 245 4.37 -6.47 6.35
CA GLU A 245 4.35 -5.35 7.29
C GLU A 245 2.94 -5.28 7.89
N PRO A 246 2.79 -5.31 9.23
CA PRO A 246 1.48 -5.23 9.86
C PRO A 246 0.72 -3.97 9.46
N ALA A 247 -0.53 -4.13 9.03
CA ALA A 247 -1.42 -3.01 8.74
C ALA A 247 -1.86 -2.33 10.03
N VAL A 248 -1.79 -0.99 10.08
CA VAL A 248 -2.18 -0.14 11.21
C VAL A 248 -3.67 0.14 11.26
#